data_eb9588037d6798b33e0450d293e7c6ea
#
_entry.id   eb9588037d6798b33e0450d293e7c6ea
#
_cell.length_a   1.000
_cell.length_b   1.000
_cell.length_c   1.000
_cell.angle_alpha   90.00
_cell.angle_beta   90.00
_cell.angle_gamma   90.00
#
_symmetry.space_group_name_H-M   'P 1'
#
loop_
_entity.id
_entity.type
_entity.pdbx_description
1 polymer ?
#
loop_
_entity_poly.entity_id
_entity_poly.type
_entity_poly.pdbx_seq_one_letter_code
_entity_poly.pdbx_strand_id
1 'polypeptide(L)'
;MASPFKYPILDPLYGNVELEPAIADLASRPLVQRLRHIRLSNVDSLGLPGIANVSRYEHALGTAVLAARTTFAKCASERRRICITAAAIAHDTAISPFGHLMEEALAYLGNAYHHESKWSLLQSPSSELGGVNLQLYLGYQSGLRDWAEKFFDADANSIIECVIQGISGGGEFGPAIKGEVDLDNLDNVTRAAYHMGLEVDRSLPIRIAKYLEDVSQRGVVFSEECVDSIRTWLELRQQVYSRFMLTIADFSGKLMMLNSIIEALKAGLIDESDWIMTDGHLTEVLLNSKNEQLAGPLRRWLVSDLWDISELNWFEGKVPAFSALMPFTEELSLALSRPCFAYPIRDKRKRRIQLQLSSKEIVNLGEEPRQWLLGVGSPVKRPFTARDNRTVIEITREHFDVQVGHSSEHANSLFA
;
A
#
# COMPACT_ATOMS: atom_id res chain seq x y z
N MET A 1 31.97 -7.52 -12.12
CA MET A 1 31.77 -7.59 -10.64
C MET A 1 30.85 -8.77 -10.35
N ALA A 2 31.11 -9.56 -9.32
CA ALA A 2 30.18 -10.63 -8.93
C ALA A 2 28.87 -10.00 -8.45
N SER A 3 27.71 -10.62 -8.78
CA SER A 3 26.41 -10.19 -8.28
C SER A 3 26.47 -10.11 -6.74
N PRO A 4 25.94 -9.04 -6.10
CA PRO A 4 25.84 -8.96 -4.64
C PRO A 4 24.94 -10.07 -4.08
N PHE A 5 24.01 -10.60 -4.87
CA PHE A 5 23.26 -11.81 -4.50
C PHE A 5 24.12 -13.05 -4.81
N LYS A 6 24.52 -13.73 -3.75
CA LYS A 6 25.26 -14.98 -3.84
C LYS A 6 24.41 -16.11 -4.44
N TYR A 7 23.08 -15.97 -4.41
CA TYR A 7 22.11 -16.97 -4.84
C TYR A 7 21.10 -16.36 -5.81
N PRO A 8 20.55 -17.13 -6.76
CA PRO A 8 19.47 -16.67 -7.63
C PRO A 8 18.23 -16.35 -6.81
N ILE A 9 17.51 -15.30 -7.20
CA ILE A 9 16.21 -14.96 -6.63
C ILE A 9 15.13 -15.62 -7.48
N LEU A 10 14.26 -16.38 -6.83
CA LEU A 10 13.07 -16.96 -7.45
C LEU A 10 11.84 -16.20 -6.97
N ASP A 11 11.14 -15.58 -7.90
CA ASP A 11 9.87 -14.90 -7.64
C ASP A 11 8.70 -15.79 -8.10
N PRO A 12 7.62 -15.93 -7.33
CA PRO A 12 6.50 -16.82 -7.68
C PRO A 12 5.76 -16.41 -8.95
N LEU A 13 5.77 -15.12 -9.30
CA LEU A 13 5.15 -14.62 -10.53
C LEU A 13 6.11 -14.63 -11.73
N TYR A 14 7.35 -14.20 -11.51
CA TYR A 14 8.28 -13.87 -12.59
C TYR A 14 9.38 -14.90 -12.81
N GLY A 15 9.45 -15.93 -11.95
CA GLY A 15 10.48 -16.97 -12.02
C GLY A 15 11.85 -16.45 -11.60
N ASN A 16 12.89 -16.78 -12.35
CA ASN A 16 14.24 -16.27 -12.09
C ASN A 16 14.30 -14.76 -12.29
N VAL A 17 14.67 -14.06 -11.23
CA VAL A 17 14.88 -12.61 -11.22
C VAL A 17 16.36 -12.33 -11.46
N GLU A 18 16.64 -11.74 -12.60
CA GLU A 18 17.98 -11.22 -12.95
C GLU A 18 17.96 -9.70 -12.79
N LEU A 19 18.79 -9.18 -11.92
CA LEU A 19 18.96 -7.75 -11.67
C LEU A 19 20.34 -7.29 -12.17
N GLU A 20 20.39 -6.10 -12.73
CA GLU A 20 21.67 -5.44 -13.02
C GLU A 20 22.47 -5.25 -11.72
N PRO A 21 23.83 -5.26 -11.78
CA PRO A 21 24.67 -5.19 -10.59
C PRO A 21 24.35 -4.02 -9.65
N ALA A 22 24.05 -2.84 -10.19
CA ALA A 22 23.68 -1.67 -9.39
C ALA A 22 22.34 -1.88 -8.68
N ILE A 23 21.35 -2.46 -9.36
CA ILE A 23 20.03 -2.73 -8.77
C ILE A 23 20.10 -3.88 -7.77
N ALA A 24 20.88 -4.91 -8.04
CA ALA A 24 21.11 -6.00 -7.11
C ALA A 24 21.78 -5.52 -5.80
N ASP A 25 22.75 -4.58 -5.90
CA ASP A 25 23.35 -3.95 -4.73
C ASP A 25 22.32 -3.13 -3.95
N LEU A 26 21.51 -2.30 -4.62
CA LEU A 26 20.44 -1.53 -3.98
C LEU A 26 19.44 -2.45 -3.29
N ALA A 27 18.99 -3.51 -3.95
CA ALA A 27 18.09 -4.51 -3.39
C ALA A 27 18.65 -5.18 -2.13
N SER A 28 19.97 -5.34 -2.03
CA SER A 28 20.65 -5.94 -0.87
C SER A 28 20.83 -4.98 0.31
N ARG A 29 20.58 -3.67 0.13
CA ARG A 29 20.76 -2.68 1.18
C ARG A 29 19.78 -2.89 2.33
N PRO A 30 20.17 -2.66 3.59
CA PRO A 30 19.31 -2.84 4.77
C PRO A 30 17.96 -2.14 4.65
N LEU A 31 17.94 -0.95 4.05
CA LEU A 31 16.73 -0.17 3.82
C LEU A 31 15.70 -0.92 2.96
N VAL A 32 16.12 -1.52 1.85
CA VAL A 32 15.26 -2.34 0.99
C VAL A 32 14.96 -3.68 1.66
N GLN A 33 15.96 -4.29 2.34
CA GLN A 33 15.77 -5.56 3.06
C GLN A 33 14.77 -5.45 4.22
N ARG A 34 14.57 -4.27 4.83
CA ARG A 34 13.53 -4.02 5.82
C ARG A 34 12.14 -4.40 5.31
N LEU A 35 11.88 -4.18 4.02
CA LEU A 35 10.60 -4.51 3.39
C LEU A 35 10.22 -6.00 3.46
N ARG A 36 11.17 -6.90 3.75
CA ARG A 36 10.89 -8.32 4.03
C ARG A 36 10.06 -8.52 5.29
N HIS A 37 10.06 -7.53 6.17
CA HIS A 37 9.38 -7.52 7.46
C HIS A 37 8.20 -6.54 7.51
N ILE A 38 7.77 -6.04 6.35
CA ILE A 38 6.56 -5.24 6.17
C ILE A 38 5.64 -5.98 5.21
N ARG A 39 4.40 -6.21 5.63
CA ARG A 39 3.40 -6.91 4.81
C ARG A 39 2.90 -6.06 3.67
N LEU A 40 2.60 -6.70 2.56
CA LEU A 40 1.95 -6.06 1.41
C LEU A 40 0.50 -5.67 1.75
N SER A 41 -0.24 -6.58 2.38
CA SER A 41 -1.52 -6.24 3.02
C SER A 41 -1.25 -5.50 4.33
N ASN A 42 -1.98 -4.41 4.60
CA ASN A 42 -1.73 -3.57 5.79
C ASN A 42 -1.89 -4.31 7.13
N VAL A 43 -2.59 -5.45 7.17
CA VAL A 43 -2.80 -6.27 8.37
C VAL A 43 -2.75 -7.74 7.98
N ASP A 44 -2.41 -8.63 8.91
CA ASP A 44 -2.59 -10.07 8.70
C ASP A 44 -4.03 -10.36 8.33
N SER A 45 -4.21 -10.96 7.19
CA SER A 45 -5.53 -11.33 6.72
C SER A 45 -5.92 -12.69 7.29
N LEU A 46 -6.91 -12.69 8.17
CA LEU A 46 -7.49 -13.91 8.72
C LEU A 46 -8.42 -14.60 7.71
N GLY A 47 -9.10 -13.81 6.88
CA GLY A 47 -9.98 -14.31 5.83
C GLY A 47 -9.27 -14.66 4.52
N LEU A 48 -8.06 -14.14 4.31
CA LEU A 48 -7.24 -14.33 3.10
C LEU A 48 -5.81 -14.74 3.46
N PRO A 49 -5.61 -15.92 4.08
CA PRO A 49 -4.31 -16.30 4.67
C PRO A 49 -3.18 -16.39 3.65
N GLY A 50 -3.48 -16.62 2.38
CA GLY A 50 -2.48 -16.67 1.32
C GLY A 50 -1.74 -15.36 1.10
N ILE A 51 -2.40 -14.22 1.26
CA ILE A 51 -1.80 -12.89 1.12
C ILE A 51 -1.21 -12.35 2.43
N ALA A 52 -1.57 -12.93 3.58
CA ALA A 52 -1.22 -12.40 4.90
C ALA A 52 0.29 -12.24 5.13
N ASN A 53 1.10 -13.11 4.54
CA ASN A 53 2.56 -13.13 4.74
C ASN A 53 3.37 -12.63 3.54
N VAL A 54 2.72 -12.11 2.50
CA VAL A 54 3.41 -11.53 1.34
C VAL A 54 4.08 -10.24 1.77
N SER A 55 5.39 -10.13 1.53
CA SER A 55 6.18 -8.98 1.93
C SER A 55 6.20 -7.89 0.86
N ARG A 56 6.38 -6.66 1.29
CA ARG A 56 6.64 -5.53 0.36
C ARG A 56 7.97 -5.67 -0.38
N TYR A 57 8.91 -6.44 0.15
CA TYR A 57 10.14 -6.77 -0.55
C TYR A 57 9.89 -7.60 -1.81
N GLU A 58 9.03 -8.61 -1.72
CA GLU A 58 8.63 -9.44 -2.86
C GLU A 58 7.97 -8.58 -3.94
N HIS A 59 7.07 -7.67 -3.53
CA HIS A 59 6.42 -6.70 -4.40
C HIS A 59 7.42 -5.72 -5.03
N ALA A 60 8.32 -5.13 -4.27
CA ALA A 60 9.34 -4.21 -4.76
C ALA A 60 10.27 -4.86 -5.81
N LEU A 61 10.65 -6.13 -5.58
CA LEU A 61 11.39 -6.92 -6.58
C LEU A 61 10.57 -7.09 -7.87
N GLY A 62 9.29 -7.43 -7.74
CA GLY A 62 8.39 -7.60 -8.88
C GLY A 62 8.22 -6.31 -9.68
N THR A 63 8.03 -5.19 -9.00
CA THR A 63 7.94 -3.86 -9.63
C THR A 63 9.23 -3.53 -10.39
N ALA A 64 10.41 -3.84 -9.83
CA ALA A 64 11.70 -3.67 -10.50
C ALA A 64 11.85 -4.58 -11.74
N VAL A 65 11.38 -5.84 -11.66
CA VAL A 65 11.35 -6.76 -12.80
C VAL A 65 10.49 -6.19 -13.94
N LEU A 66 9.32 -5.66 -13.61
CA LEU A 66 8.45 -5.03 -14.60
C LEU A 66 9.12 -3.80 -15.22
N ALA A 67 9.74 -2.93 -14.41
CA ALA A 67 10.46 -1.74 -14.89
C ALA A 67 11.56 -2.10 -15.90
N ALA A 68 12.37 -3.10 -15.59
CA ALA A 68 13.44 -3.58 -16.47
C ALA A 68 12.92 -4.23 -17.78
N ARG A 69 11.67 -4.69 -17.81
CA ARG A 69 11.07 -5.36 -18.97
C ARG A 69 10.24 -4.45 -19.87
N THR A 70 10.08 -3.18 -19.53
CA THR A 70 9.43 -2.20 -20.41
C THR A 70 10.21 -2.03 -21.71
N THR A 71 9.51 -1.75 -22.81
CA THR A 71 10.16 -1.40 -24.08
C THR A 71 10.97 -0.12 -23.94
N PHE A 72 10.45 0.85 -23.16
CA PHE A 72 11.18 2.05 -22.78
C PHE A 72 12.57 1.72 -22.19
N ALA A 73 12.64 0.88 -21.14
CA ALA A 73 13.91 0.56 -20.48
C ALA A 73 14.92 -0.14 -21.40
N LYS A 74 14.44 -0.97 -22.34
CA LYS A 74 15.31 -1.64 -23.31
C LYS A 74 15.91 -0.70 -24.35
N CYS A 75 15.19 0.35 -24.70
CA CYS A 75 15.63 1.36 -25.68
C CYS A 75 16.35 2.55 -25.03
N ALA A 76 16.22 2.72 -23.71
CA ALA A 76 16.81 3.82 -22.97
C ALA A 76 18.33 3.66 -22.78
N SER A 77 19.00 4.77 -22.49
CA SER A 77 20.40 4.72 -22.00
C SER A 77 20.48 3.94 -20.68
N GLU A 78 21.66 3.37 -20.40
CA GLU A 78 21.91 2.64 -19.15
C GLU A 78 21.48 3.44 -17.92
N ARG A 79 21.82 4.74 -17.88
CA ARG A 79 21.45 5.65 -16.80
C ARG A 79 19.93 5.71 -16.59
N ARG A 80 19.13 5.93 -17.65
CA ARG A 80 17.68 6.02 -17.57
C ARG A 80 17.06 4.69 -17.11
N ARG A 81 17.58 3.58 -17.63
CA ARG A 81 17.14 2.22 -17.25
C ARG A 81 17.41 1.96 -15.77
N ILE A 82 18.60 2.32 -15.27
CA ILE A 82 18.92 2.16 -13.85
C ILE A 82 18.04 3.07 -12.99
N CYS A 83 17.80 4.32 -13.38
CA CYS A 83 16.95 5.23 -12.62
C CYS A 83 15.52 4.71 -12.44
N ILE A 84 14.86 4.26 -13.52
CA ILE A 84 13.48 3.74 -13.41
C ILE A 84 13.44 2.45 -12.58
N THR A 85 14.41 1.55 -12.75
CA THR A 85 14.45 0.29 -12.00
C THR A 85 14.80 0.52 -10.53
N ALA A 86 15.68 1.48 -10.22
CA ALA A 86 16.01 1.90 -8.86
C ALA A 86 14.81 2.57 -8.18
N ALA A 87 14.07 3.43 -8.89
CA ALA A 87 12.83 4.00 -8.38
C ALA A 87 11.80 2.90 -8.08
N ALA A 88 11.66 1.93 -8.99
CA ALA A 88 10.74 0.80 -8.83
C ALA A 88 11.06 -0.07 -7.60
N ILE A 89 12.34 -0.40 -7.34
CA ILE A 89 12.69 -1.24 -6.18
C ILE A 89 12.67 -0.48 -4.86
N ALA A 90 12.85 0.84 -4.90
CA ALA A 90 12.94 1.67 -3.71
C ALA A 90 11.61 2.35 -3.32
N HIS A 91 10.55 2.27 -4.15
CA HIS A 91 9.34 3.10 -3.98
C HIS A 91 8.67 2.95 -2.62
N ASP A 92 8.68 1.77 -2.01
CA ASP A 92 8.09 1.47 -0.72
C ASP A 92 9.05 1.56 0.48
N THR A 93 10.33 1.92 0.28
CA THR A 93 11.33 1.86 1.35
C THR A 93 11.07 2.79 2.53
N ALA A 94 10.27 3.84 2.33
CA ALA A 94 9.84 4.74 3.42
C ALA A 94 8.50 4.37 4.04
N ILE A 95 7.85 3.29 3.61
CA ILE A 95 6.56 2.89 4.17
C ILE A 95 6.67 2.53 5.65
N SER A 96 5.68 2.91 6.44
CA SER A 96 5.60 2.61 7.86
C SER A 96 5.16 1.16 8.14
N PRO A 97 5.32 0.66 9.38
CA PRO A 97 4.74 -0.62 9.79
C PRO A 97 3.25 -0.66 9.49
N PHE A 98 2.76 -1.83 9.07
CA PHE A 98 1.38 -2.03 8.62
C PHE A 98 0.97 -1.11 7.46
N GLY A 99 1.93 -0.67 6.64
CA GLY A 99 1.68 0.15 5.48
C GLY A 99 1.05 1.50 5.81
N HIS A 100 -0.08 1.81 5.20
CA HIS A 100 -0.73 3.11 5.39
C HIS A 100 -1.50 3.25 6.71
N LEU A 101 -1.61 2.20 7.57
CA LEU A 101 -2.37 2.31 8.82
C LEU A 101 -1.80 3.35 9.78
N MET A 102 -0.48 3.52 9.84
CA MET A 102 0.13 4.55 10.67
C MET A 102 -0.18 5.96 10.14
N GLU A 103 -0.21 6.14 8.81
CA GLU A 103 -0.63 7.40 8.18
C GLU A 103 -2.10 7.72 8.49
N GLU A 104 -2.97 6.70 8.38
CA GLU A 104 -4.39 6.80 8.70
C GLU A 104 -4.60 7.15 10.19
N ALA A 105 -3.80 6.55 11.10
CA ALA A 105 -3.85 6.86 12.54
C ALA A 105 -3.40 8.29 12.85
N LEU A 106 -2.31 8.75 12.23
CA LEU A 106 -1.84 10.13 12.36
C LEU A 106 -2.86 11.11 11.79
N ALA A 107 -3.44 10.81 10.63
CA ALA A 107 -4.49 11.64 10.02
C ALA A 107 -5.77 11.68 10.87
N TYR A 108 -6.14 10.58 11.55
CA TYR A 108 -7.24 10.55 12.52
C TYR A 108 -7.02 11.53 13.67
N LEU A 109 -5.76 11.71 14.11
CA LEU A 109 -5.36 12.66 15.14
C LEU A 109 -5.14 14.09 14.63
N GLY A 110 -5.41 14.35 13.34
CA GLY A 110 -5.26 15.67 12.72
C GLY A 110 -3.84 15.98 12.25
N ASN A 111 -2.92 15.00 12.26
CA ASN A 111 -1.55 15.17 11.80
C ASN A 111 -1.45 14.80 10.31
N ALA A 112 -0.96 15.73 9.50
CA ALA A 112 -0.66 15.45 8.09
C ALA A 112 0.68 14.72 8.00
N TYR A 113 0.63 13.42 7.77
CA TYR A 113 1.81 12.60 7.56
C TYR A 113 1.71 11.84 6.24
N HIS A 114 2.80 11.85 5.48
CA HIS A 114 2.97 11.05 4.27
C HIS A 114 4.36 10.44 4.28
N HIS A 115 4.47 9.13 4.06
CA HIS A 115 5.77 8.43 4.03
C HIS A 115 6.73 9.01 2.99
N GLU A 116 6.22 9.60 1.91
CA GLU A 116 7.02 10.28 0.90
C GLU A 116 7.87 11.43 1.48
N SER A 117 7.45 12.05 2.58
CA SER A 117 8.23 13.08 3.27
C SER A 117 9.55 12.55 3.86
N LYS A 118 9.66 11.23 4.04
CA LYS A 118 10.85 10.58 4.61
C LYS A 118 11.95 10.28 3.58
N TRP A 119 11.70 10.48 2.30
CA TRP A 119 12.70 10.23 1.25
C TRP A 119 13.99 11.03 1.41
N SER A 120 13.90 12.27 1.93
CA SER A 120 15.08 13.08 2.23
C SER A 120 15.99 12.42 3.27
N LEU A 121 15.44 11.69 4.23
CA LEU A 121 16.19 10.96 5.25
C LEU A 121 16.92 9.74 4.70
N LEU A 122 16.42 9.18 3.59
CA LEU A 122 17.03 8.02 2.95
C LEU A 122 18.27 8.38 2.11
N GLN A 123 18.46 9.65 1.79
CA GLN A 123 19.63 10.10 1.03
C GLN A 123 20.92 9.99 1.83
N SER A 124 20.88 10.43 3.07
CA SER A 124 22.03 10.40 3.97
C SER A 124 21.51 10.10 5.38
N PRO A 125 21.77 8.91 5.92
CA PRO A 125 21.40 8.61 7.28
C PRO A 125 22.12 9.60 8.21
N SER A 126 21.38 10.42 8.95
CA SER A 126 21.97 11.25 9.97
C SER A 126 22.14 10.42 11.24
N SER A 127 23.28 10.60 11.91
CA SER A 127 23.55 10.00 13.23
C SER A 127 22.60 10.48 14.33
N GLU A 128 21.76 11.46 14.04
CA GLU A 128 20.79 12.07 14.96
C GLU A 128 19.43 11.37 15.00
N LEU A 129 19.15 10.48 14.02
CA LEU A 129 17.94 9.67 14.06
C LEU A 129 18.09 8.60 15.14
N GLY A 130 17.43 8.80 16.29
CA GLY A 130 17.55 7.95 17.46
C GLY A 130 16.95 6.56 17.31
N GLY A 131 17.55 5.58 18.00
CA GLY A 131 17.06 4.23 18.16
C GLY A 131 17.83 3.15 17.38
N VAL A 132 17.89 1.95 17.95
CA VAL A 132 18.65 0.80 17.41
C VAL A 132 18.19 0.41 16.00
N ASN A 133 16.90 0.49 15.72
CA ASN A 133 16.35 0.11 14.43
C ASN A 133 16.73 1.09 13.32
N LEU A 134 16.78 2.38 13.61
CA LEU A 134 17.23 3.37 12.66
C LEU A 134 18.71 3.14 12.28
N GLN A 135 19.56 2.90 13.27
CA GLN A 135 20.97 2.58 13.04
C GLN A 135 21.16 1.30 12.24
N LEU A 136 20.30 0.28 12.42
CA LEU A 136 20.36 -0.95 11.67
C LEU A 136 19.99 -0.74 10.18
N TYR A 137 18.94 0.03 9.91
CA TYR A 137 18.41 0.19 8.54
C TYR A 137 18.95 1.42 7.81
N LEU A 138 19.36 2.46 8.53
CA LEU A 138 19.89 3.71 7.98
C LEU A 138 21.36 3.98 8.38
N GLY A 139 22.02 3.02 9.04
CA GLY A 139 23.41 3.13 9.42
C GLY A 139 24.38 3.10 8.23
N TYR A 140 25.66 3.03 8.54
CA TYR A 140 26.76 3.05 7.58
C TYR A 140 26.48 2.15 6.34
N GLN A 141 26.62 2.73 5.16
CA GLN A 141 26.43 2.10 3.83
C GLN A 141 24.98 1.65 3.50
N SER A 142 23.95 2.10 4.21
CA SER A 142 22.57 1.68 3.95
C SER A 142 21.78 2.61 3.05
N GLY A 143 22.23 3.87 2.88
CA GLY A 143 21.48 4.90 2.16
C GLY A 143 21.61 4.84 0.63
N LEU A 144 20.76 5.62 -0.04
CA LEU A 144 20.82 5.80 -1.49
C LEU A 144 22.11 6.50 -1.93
N ARG A 145 22.67 7.37 -1.07
CA ARG A 145 23.91 8.09 -1.38
C ARG A 145 25.08 7.14 -1.55
N ASP A 146 25.33 6.26 -0.57
CA ASP A 146 26.42 5.28 -0.65
C ASP A 146 26.27 4.35 -1.87
N TRP A 147 25.05 4.01 -2.24
CA TRP A 147 24.77 3.25 -3.44
C TRP A 147 25.11 4.03 -4.70
N ALA A 148 24.64 5.28 -4.80
CA ALA A 148 24.84 6.09 -5.98
C ALA A 148 26.32 6.47 -6.18
N GLU A 149 27.04 6.83 -5.12
CA GLU A 149 28.46 7.10 -5.15
C GLU A 149 29.28 5.89 -5.60
N LYS A 150 28.90 4.68 -5.14
CA LYS A 150 29.58 3.42 -5.53
C LYS A 150 29.50 3.13 -7.02
N PHE A 151 28.39 3.46 -7.69
CA PHE A 151 28.13 3.06 -9.07
C PHE A 151 28.23 4.22 -10.08
N PHE A 152 28.10 5.47 -9.63
CA PHE A 152 27.95 6.62 -10.52
C PHE A 152 28.89 7.78 -10.19
N ASP A 153 29.66 7.72 -9.12
CA ASP A 153 30.68 8.71 -8.73
C ASP A 153 30.21 10.16 -8.90
N ALA A 154 30.74 10.90 -9.87
CA ALA A 154 30.40 12.31 -10.11
C ALA A 154 28.88 12.53 -10.42
N ASP A 155 28.19 11.55 -10.96
CA ASP A 155 26.75 11.61 -11.31
C ASP A 155 25.83 11.24 -10.15
N ALA A 156 26.35 10.82 -8.99
CA ALA A 156 25.57 10.28 -7.87
C ALA A 156 24.40 11.17 -7.45
N ASN A 157 24.63 12.48 -7.26
CA ASN A 157 23.57 13.42 -6.85
C ASN A 157 22.41 13.46 -7.86
N SER A 158 22.74 13.47 -9.15
CA SER A 158 21.73 13.52 -10.21
C SER A 158 20.93 12.19 -10.32
N ILE A 159 21.57 11.06 -10.02
CA ILE A 159 20.89 9.75 -9.95
C ILE A 159 19.95 9.70 -8.74
N ILE A 160 20.41 10.14 -7.57
CA ILE A 160 19.57 10.18 -6.34
C ILE A 160 18.35 11.05 -6.57
N GLU A 161 18.53 12.26 -7.11
CA GLU A 161 17.42 13.17 -7.38
C GLU A 161 16.41 12.54 -8.34
N CYS A 162 16.89 11.91 -9.42
CA CYS A 162 16.06 11.23 -10.40
C CYS A 162 15.24 10.08 -9.77
N VAL A 163 15.87 9.27 -8.92
CA VAL A 163 15.19 8.16 -8.20
C VAL A 163 14.15 8.71 -7.25
N ILE A 164 14.46 9.72 -6.43
CA ILE A 164 13.54 10.32 -5.47
C ILE A 164 12.35 10.96 -6.17
N GLN A 165 12.58 11.73 -7.24
CA GLN A 165 11.50 12.29 -8.05
C GLN A 165 10.59 11.18 -8.60
N GLY A 166 11.19 10.10 -9.13
CA GLY A 166 10.44 8.95 -9.64
C GLY A 166 9.54 8.30 -8.58
N ILE A 167 10.06 8.06 -7.39
CA ILE A 167 9.32 7.49 -6.26
C ILE A 167 8.17 8.40 -5.82
N SER A 168 8.40 9.71 -5.80
CA SER A 168 7.41 10.71 -5.40
C SER A 168 6.30 10.93 -6.45
N GLY A 169 6.33 10.20 -7.57
CA GLY A 169 5.39 10.37 -8.67
C GLY A 169 5.71 11.55 -9.59
N GLY A 170 6.83 12.23 -9.38
CA GLY A 170 7.31 13.36 -10.16
C GLY A 170 8.47 13.02 -11.10
N GLY A 171 9.08 14.06 -11.69
CA GLY A 171 10.19 13.88 -12.61
C GLY A 171 9.82 13.07 -13.85
N GLU A 172 10.84 12.51 -14.49
CA GLU A 172 10.68 11.76 -15.73
C GLU A 172 9.95 10.42 -15.51
N PHE A 173 10.26 9.70 -14.44
CA PHE A 173 9.81 8.30 -14.21
C PHE A 173 8.61 8.17 -13.28
N GLY A 174 8.23 9.24 -12.60
CA GLY A 174 7.13 9.22 -11.64
C GLY A 174 5.83 8.63 -12.20
N PRO A 175 5.37 9.01 -13.40
CA PRO A 175 4.15 8.46 -13.98
C PRO A 175 4.19 6.94 -14.23
N ALA A 176 5.37 6.34 -14.41
CA ALA A 176 5.50 4.89 -14.54
C ALA A 176 5.50 4.15 -13.19
N ILE A 177 5.88 4.84 -12.09
CA ILE A 177 5.93 4.26 -10.75
C ILE A 177 4.64 4.54 -9.98
N LYS A 178 4.06 5.75 -10.13
CA LYS A 178 2.88 6.21 -9.41
C LYS A 178 1.95 6.99 -10.35
N GLY A 179 1.35 6.30 -11.28
CA GLY A 179 0.49 6.88 -12.32
C GLY A 179 -0.87 6.22 -12.41
N GLU A 180 -1.53 6.38 -13.56
CA GLU A 180 -2.85 5.76 -13.81
C GLU A 180 -2.72 4.26 -14.11
N VAL A 181 -1.76 3.88 -14.94
CA VAL A 181 -1.29 2.51 -15.15
C VAL A 181 0.19 2.50 -14.80
N ASP A 182 0.50 2.11 -13.62
CA ASP A 182 1.84 2.12 -13.06
C ASP A 182 2.33 0.71 -12.73
N LEU A 183 3.65 0.58 -12.67
CA LEU A 183 4.32 -0.70 -12.44
C LEU A 183 4.07 -1.24 -11.03
N ASP A 184 3.88 -0.33 -10.05
CA ASP A 184 3.50 -0.66 -8.67
C ASP A 184 2.15 -1.39 -8.66
N ASN A 185 1.08 -0.78 -9.16
CA ASN A 185 -0.24 -1.40 -9.16
C ASN A 185 -0.32 -2.64 -10.07
N LEU A 186 0.44 -2.70 -11.17
CA LEU A 186 0.50 -3.91 -12.01
C LEU A 186 1.02 -5.12 -11.25
N ASP A 187 2.11 -4.96 -10.50
CA ASP A 187 2.63 -6.04 -9.66
C ASP A 187 1.71 -6.31 -8.47
N ASN A 188 1.33 -5.27 -7.71
CA ASN A 188 0.55 -5.39 -6.48
C ASN A 188 -0.76 -6.17 -6.71
N VAL A 189 -1.56 -5.79 -7.70
CA VAL A 189 -2.84 -6.46 -8.03
C VAL A 189 -2.61 -7.90 -8.45
N THR A 190 -1.64 -8.14 -9.34
CA THR A 190 -1.37 -9.49 -9.85
C THR A 190 -0.81 -10.40 -8.76
N ARG A 191 0.08 -9.88 -7.92
CA ARG A 191 0.66 -10.61 -6.77
C ARG A 191 -0.41 -10.93 -5.74
N ALA A 192 -1.24 -9.97 -5.39
CA ALA A 192 -2.35 -10.20 -4.48
C ALA A 192 -3.31 -11.27 -5.01
N ALA A 193 -3.70 -11.20 -6.29
CA ALA A 193 -4.55 -12.20 -6.91
C ALA A 193 -3.94 -13.61 -6.87
N TYR A 194 -2.67 -13.74 -7.20
CA TYR A 194 -1.94 -14.99 -7.14
C TYR A 194 -1.94 -15.60 -5.73
N HIS A 195 -1.58 -14.80 -4.73
CA HIS A 195 -1.52 -15.26 -3.34
C HIS A 195 -2.91 -15.46 -2.69
N MET A 196 -3.97 -14.88 -3.25
CA MET A 196 -5.37 -15.18 -2.88
C MET A 196 -5.88 -16.47 -3.51
N GLY A 197 -5.11 -17.11 -4.38
CA GLY A 197 -5.53 -18.32 -5.09
C GLY A 197 -6.50 -18.05 -6.24
N LEU A 198 -6.55 -16.82 -6.77
CA LEU A 198 -7.32 -16.53 -7.97
C LEU A 198 -6.62 -17.11 -9.21
N GLU A 199 -7.41 -17.40 -10.24
CA GLU A 199 -6.84 -17.73 -11.54
C GLU A 199 -6.16 -16.49 -12.13
N VAL A 200 -4.85 -16.57 -12.37
CA VAL A 200 -4.02 -15.44 -12.81
C VAL A 200 -3.16 -15.84 -14.01
N ASP A 201 -3.30 -15.10 -15.10
CA ASP A 201 -2.29 -15.09 -16.15
C ASP A 201 -1.03 -14.35 -15.66
N ARG A 202 -0.04 -15.09 -15.16
CA ARG A 202 1.23 -14.55 -14.66
C ARG A 202 2.02 -13.78 -15.73
N SER A 203 1.71 -13.95 -17.00
CA SER A 203 2.35 -13.21 -18.09
C SER A 203 1.73 -11.83 -18.31
N LEU A 204 0.51 -11.58 -17.79
CA LEU A 204 -0.25 -10.35 -18.00
C LEU A 204 0.51 -9.07 -17.59
N PRO A 205 1.08 -8.96 -16.37
CA PRO A 205 1.80 -7.74 -15.98
C PRO A 205 3.07 -7.52 -16.82
N ILE A 206 3.77 -8.60 -17.19
CA ILE A 206 4.95 -8.52 -18.07
C ILE A 206 4.53 -8.05 -19.47
N ARG A 207 3.40 -8.52 -19.98
CA ARG A 207 2.88 -8.14 -21.29
C ARG A 207 2.51 -6.66 -21.30
N ILE A 208 1.81 -6.17 -20.27
CA ILE A 208 1.48 -4.75 -20.13
C ILE A 208 2.77 -3.91 -20.01
N ALA A 209 3.72 -4.31 -19.16
CA ALA A 209 5.00 -3.61 -19.04
C ALA A 209 5.76 -3.53 -20.37
N LYS A 210 5.74 -4.59 -21.20
CA LYS A 210 6.36 -4.56 -22.54
C LYS A 210 5.71 -3.55 -23.49
N TYR A 211 4.44 -3.25 -23.31
CA TYR A 211 3.75 -2.25 -24.12
C TYR A 211 4.02 -0.81 -23.70
N LEU A 212 4.75 -0.60 -22.58
CA LEU A 212 5.18 0.72 -22.15
C LEU A 212 6.39 1.15 -23.01
N GLU A 213 6.17 2.11 -23.91
CA GLU A 213 7.14 2.52 -24.94
C GLU A 213 7.89 3.80 -24.57
N ASP A 214 7.22 4.75 -23.92
CA ASP A 214 7.84 5.99 -23.49
C ASP A 214 7.35 6.46 -22.13
N VAL A 215 8.21 7.17 -21.41
CA VAL A 215 7.95 7.75 -20.09
C VAL A 215 8.47 9.17 -20.06
N SER A 216 7.64 10.10 -19.64
CA SER A 216 8.00 11.50 -19.47
C SER A 216 7.25 12.11 -18.29
N GLN A 217 7.59 13.32 -17.89
CA GLN A 217 6.84 14.09 -16.88
C GLN A 217 5.35 14.27 -17.23
N ARG A 218 4.97 14.14 -18.51
CA ARG A 218 3.59 14.31 -18.99
C ARG A 218 2.75 13.04 -18.86
N GLY A 219 3.38 11.89 -18.63
CA GLY A 219 2.71 10.60 -18.54
C GLY A 219 3.49 9.47 -19.17
N VAL A 220 2.80 8.35 -19.33
CA VAL A 220 3.30 7.11 -19.91
C VAL A 220 2.60 6.87 -21.24
N VAL A 221 3.37 6.45 -22.26
CA VAL A 221 2.86 6.11 -23.59
C VAL A 221 2.95 4.61 -23.79
N PHE A 222 1.83 4.02 -24.22
CA PHE A 222 1.72 2.59 -24.50
C PHE A 222 1.47 2.32 -25.98
N SER A 223 1.88 1.13 -26.45
CA SER A 223 1.44 0.65 -27.75
C SER A 223 -0.07 0.31 -27.76
N GLU A 224 -0.68 0.32 -28.95
CA GLU A 224 -2.13 0.08 -29.12
C GLU A 224 -2.57 -1.29 -28.61
N GLU A 225 -1.70 -2.30 -28.70
CA GLU A 225 -1.97 -3.68 -28.31
C GLU A 225 -2.18 -3.86 -26.79
N CYS A 226 -1.85 -2.85 -25.98
CA CYS A 226 -2.00 -2.93 -24.53
C CYS A 226 -3.45 -2.88 -24.05
N VAL A 227 -4.38 -2.30 -24.83
CA VAL A 227 -5.76 -1.96 -24.41
C VAL A 227 -6.49 -3.15 -23.81
N ASP A 228 -6.50 -4.30 -24.49
CA ASP A 228 -7.21 -5.50 -24.00
C ASP A 228 -6.52 -6.11 -22.78
N SER A 229 -5.20 -6.05 -22.71
CA SER A 229 -4.44 -6.49 -21.54
C SER A 229 -4.76 -5.63 -20.30
N ILE A 230 -4.93 -4.32 -20.47
CA ILE A 230 -5.30 -3.42 -19.39
C ILE A 230 -6.77 -3.64 -18.96
N ARG A 231 -7.69 -3.93 -19.87
CA ARG A 231 -9.07 -4.33 -19.53
C ARG A 231 -9.07 -5.58 -18.64
N THR A 232 -8.35 -6.62 -19.06
CA THR A 232 -8.21 -7.85 -18.27
C THR A 232 -7.61 -7.58 -16.87
N TRP A 233 -6.63 -6.69 -16.80
CA TRP A 233 -6.05 -6.29 -15.50
C TRP A 233 -7.05 -5.51 -14.63
N LEU A 234 -7.89 -4.66 -15.20
CA LEU A 234 -8.96 -3.97 -14.46
C LEU A 234 -10.00 -4.94 -13.89
N GLU A 235 -10.35 -5.99 -14.63
CA GLU A 235 -11.23 -7.05 -14.14
C GLU A 235 -10.58 -7.82 -12.97
N LEU A 236 -9.30 -8.16 -13.08
CA LEU A 236 -8.54 -8.78 -12.00
C LEU A 236 -8.47 -7.88 -10.77
N ARG A 237 -8.24 -6.58 -10.97
CA ARG A 237 -8.24 -5.57 -9.92
C ARG A 237 -9.58 -5.53 -9.18
N GLN A 238 -10.70 -5.54 -9.91
CA GLN A 238 -12.03 -5.59 -9.30
C GLN A 238 -12.18 -6.81 -8.40
N GLN A 239 -11.78 -8.00 -8.85
CA GLN A 239 -11.86 -9.23 -8.07
C GLN A 239 -11.01 -9.17 -6.79
N VAL A 240 -9.77 -8.66 -6.88
CA VAL A 240 -8.86 -8.52 -5.74
C VAL A 240 -9.43 -7.56 -4.70
N TYR A 241 -9.84 -6.37 -5.12
CA TYR A 241 -10.33 -5.37 -4.17
C TYR A 241 -11.72 -5.69 -3.61
N SER A 242 -12.58 -6.42 -4.34
CA SER A 242 -13.83 -6.95 -3.76
C SER A 242 -13.51 -7.83 -2.54
N ARG A 243 -12.53 -8.72 -2.64
CA ARG A 243 -12.15 -9.58 -1.50
C ARG A 243 -11.54 -8.79 -0.35
N PHE A 244 -10.61 -7.89 -0.62
CA PHE A 244 -10.01 -7.07 0.43
C PHE A 244 -11.00 -6.16 1.16
N MET A 245 -11.99 -5.63 0.44
CA MET A 245 -12.92 -4.66 1.01
C MET A 245 -14.09 -5.32 1.74
N LEU A 246 -14.51 -6.53 1.31
CA LEU A 246 -15.73 -7.16 1.80
C LEU A 246 -15.50 -8.32 2.76
N THR A 247 -14.25 -8.66 3.08
CA THR A 247 -13.92 -9.69 4.08
C THR A 247 -14.04 -9.12 5.48
N ILE A 248 -15.11 -9.47 6.19
CA ILE A 248 -15.45 -8.92 7.52
C ILE A 248 -14.34 -9.15 8.55
N ALA A 249 -13.69 -10.32 8.54
CA ALA A 249 -12.60 -10.63 9.46
C ALA A 249 -11.41 -9.65 9.28
N ASP A 250 -11.05 -9.37 8.02
CA ASP A 250 -9.96 -8.45 7.70
C ASP A 250 -10.32 -7.01 8.03
N PHE A 251 -11.58 -6.64 7.82
CA PHE A 251 -12.09 -5.33 8.19
C PHE A 251 -12.00 -5.11 9.71
N SER A 252 -12.45 -6.10 10.50
CA SER A 252 -12.35 -6.07 11.96
C SER A 252 -10.90 -6.00 12.43
N GLY A 253 -10.01 -6.84 11.90
CA GLY A 253 -8.58 -6.83 12.23
C GLY A 253 -7.92 -5.48 11.95
N LYS A 254 -8.28 -4.84 10.83
CA LYS A 254 -7.79 -3.51 10.47
C LYS A 254 -8.24 -2.43 11.47
N LEU A 255 -9.52 -2.45 11.87
CA LEU A 255 -10.03 -1.53 12.89
C LEU A 255 -9.35 -1.72 14.25
N MET A 256 -9.13 -2.97 14.67
CA MET A 256 -8.47 -3.28 15.94
C MET A 256 -7.03 -2.78 15.96
N MET A 257 -6.28 -3.00 14.87
CA MET A 257 -4.91 -2.52 14.74
C MET A 257 -4.85 -1.00 14.66
N LEU A 258 -5.69 -0.37 13.85
CA LEU A 258 -5.77 1.09 13.74
C LEU A 258 -6.04 1.74 15.09
N ASN A 259 -7.00 1.19 15.86
CA ASN A 259 -7.29 1.66 17.21
C ASN A 259 -6.08 1.54 18.14
N SER A 260 -5.38 0.40 18.12
CA SER A 260 -4.18 0.21 18.94
C SER A 260 -3.07 1.22 18.60
N ILE A 261 -2.87 1.51 17.31
CA ILE A 261 -1.90 2.53 16.87
C ILE A 261 -2.35 3.94 17.31
N ILE A 262 -3.62 4.30 17.16
CA ILE A 262 -4.16 5.60 17.60
C ILE A 262 -3.95 5.78 19.11
N GLU A 263 -4.29 4.78 19.91
CA GLU A 263 -4.13 4.87 21.38
C GLU A 263 -2.65 4.89 21.79
N ALA A 264 -1.75 4.24 21.03
CA ALA A 264 -0.31 4.31 21.25
C ALA A 264 0.26 5.71 20.96
N LEU A 265 -0.19 6.34 19.86
CA LEU A 265 0.17 7.72 19.52
C LEU A 265 -0.35 8.71 20.56
N LYS A 266 -1.60 8.58 21.02
CA LYS A 266 -2.18 9.42 22.10
C LYS A 266 -1.42 9.28 23.42
N ALA A 267 -0.95 8.08 23.73
CA ALA A 267 -0.19 7.80 24.96
C ALA A 267 1.30 8.20 24.86
N GLY A 268 1.77 8.65 23.71
CA GLY A 268 3.19 8.93 23.47
C GLY A 268 4.09 7.70 23.55
N LEU A 269 3.53 6.50 23.35
CA LEU A 269 4.29 5.25 23.30
C LEU A 269 5.06 5.11 21.99
N ILE A 270 4.47 5.63 20.92
CA ILE A 270 5.07 5.76 19.58
C ILE A 270 4.81 7.16 19.05
N ASP A 271 5.62 7.58 18.10
CA ASP A 271 5.46 8.84 17.38
C ASP A 271 5.77 8.71 15.89
N GLU A 272 5.78 9.83 15.18
CA GLU A 272 6.05 9.87 13.75
C GLU A 272 7.44 9.33 13.38
N SER A 273 8.43 9.39 14.28
CA SER A 273 9.80 8.93 14.05
C SER A 273 9.90 7.39 14.02
N ASP A 274 8.89 6.68 14.54
CA ASP A 274 8.81 5.23 14.58
C ASP A 274 8.42 4.58 13.23
N TRP A 275 8.28 5.40 12.17
CA TRP A 275 7.98 4.92 10.81
C TRP A 275 8.94 3.85 10.31
N ILE A 276 10.18 3.81 10.81
CA ILE A 276 11.22 2.86 10.40
C ILE A 276 11.06 1.46 11.04
N MET A 277 10.21 1.30 12.03
CA MET A 277 9.93 -0.01 12.63
C MET A 277 9.45 -1.01 11.58
N THR A 278 9.54 -2.30 11.90
CA THR A 278 8.87 -3.36 11.17
C THR A 278 7.52 -3.68 11.79
N ASP A 279 6.67 -4.43 11.08
CA ASP A 279 5.37 -4.88 11.61
C ASP A 279 5.52 -5.66 12.92
N GLY A 280 6.51 -6.57 12.97
CA GLY A 280 6.79 -7.35 14.18
C GLY A 280 7.25 -6.49 15.35
N HIS A 281 8.11 -5.50 15.10
CA HIS A 281 8.59 -4.60 16.15
C HIS A 281 7.45 -3.73 16.71
N LEU A 282 6.64 -3.11 15.85
CA LEU A 282 5.49 -2.35 16.33
C LEU A 282 4.51 -3.24 17.10
N THR A 283 4.23 -4.45 16.62
CA THR A 283 3.39 -5.42 17.34
C THR A 283 3.94 -5.69 18.76
N GLU A 284 5.24 -5.91 18.89
CA GLU A 284 5.88 -6.15 20.20
C GLU A 284 5.77 -4.95 21.12
N VAL A 285 6.02 -3.74 20.63
CA VAL A 285 5.86 -2.49 21.40
C VAL A 285 4.44 -2.34 21.91
N LEU A 286 3.44 -2.56 21.05
CA LEU A 286 2.03 -2.47 21.41
C LEU A 286 1.62 -3.53 22.45
N LEU A 287 2.04 -4.79 22.28
CA LEU A 287 1.70 -5.90 23.20
C LEU A 287 2.31 -5.75 24.58
N ASN A 288 3.50 -5.18 24.68
CA ASN A 288 4.22 -4.96 25.94
C ASN A 288 3.67 -3.77 26.74
N SER A 289 2.75 -2.99 26.16
CA SER A 289 2.10 -1.89 26.87
C SER A 289 1.22 -2.41 28.03
N LYS A 290 1.30 -1.70 29.16
CA LYS A 290 0.40 -1.93 30.31
C LYS A 290 -0.98 -1.28 30.13
N ASN A 291 -1.16 -0.48 29.09
CA ASN A 291 -2.44 0.15 28.77
C ASN A 291 -3.34 -0.86 28.04
N GLU A 292 -4.38 -1.34 28.70
CA GLU A 292 -5.33 -2.32 28.13
C GLU A 292 -6.16 -1.75 26.97
N GLN A 293 -6.40 -0.46 26.91
CA GLN A 293 -7.09 0.15 25.77
C GLN A 293 -6.27 0.03 24.48
N LEU A 294 -4.95 -0.01 24.62
CA LEU A 294 -3.99 -0.14 23.52
C LEU A 294 -3.68 -1.61 23.22
N ALA A 295 -3.27 -2.38 24.23
CA ALA A 295 -2.80 -3.75 24.04
C ALA A 295 -3.95 -4.78 23.93
N GLY A 296 -5.11 -4.50 24.54
CA GLY A 296 -6.26 -5.40 24.58
C GLY A 296 -6.80 -5.75 23.19
N PRO A 297 -7.09 -4.79 22.29
CA PRO A 297 -7.53 -5.09 20.93
C PRO A 297 -6.54 -5.97 20.17
N LEU A 298 -5.24 -5.69 20.31
CA LEU A 298 -4.20 -6.45 19.62
C LEU A 298 -4.09 -7.90 20.15
N ARG A 299 -4.17 -8.11 21.48
CA ARG A 299 -4.18 -9.46 22.08
C ARG A 299 -5.37 -10.25 21.59
N ARG A 300 -6.56 -9.65 21.51
CA ARG A 300 -7.77 -10.29 20.97
C ARG A 300 -7.59 -10.66 19.50
N TRP A 301 -7.06 -9.74 18.68
CA TRP A 301 -6.79 -9.98 17.28
C TRP A 301 -5.86 -11.18 17.05
N LEU A 302 -4.77 -11.32 17.84
CA LEU A 302 -3.82 -12.42 17.74
C LEU A 302 -4.44 -13.80 18.02
N VAL A 303 -5.55 -13.86 18.75
CA VAL A 303 -6.27 -15.10 19.02
C VAL A 303 -7.60 -15.18 18.24
N SER A 304 -7.75 -14.36 17.22
CA SER A 304 -8.96 -14.29 16.36
C SER A 304 -10.26 -13.95 17.12
N ASP A 305 -10.14 -13.32 18.30
CA ASP A 305 -11.28 -12.76 19.05
C ASP A 305 -11.62 -11.36 18.51
N LEU A 306 -12.21 -11.33 17.33
CA LEU A 306 -12.44 -10.10 16.57
C LEU A 306 -13.55 -9.25 17.15
N TRP A 307 -13.53 -7.96 16.84
CA TRP A 307 -14.65 -7.05 17.13
C TRP A 307 -15.85 -7.36 16.25
N ASP A 308 -17.06 -7.21 16.83
CA ASP A 308 -18.28 -7.19 16.06
C ASP A 308 -18.28 -5.96 15.14
N ILE A 309 -18.64 -6.17 13.86
CA ILE A 309 -18.74 -5.15 12.84
C ILE A 309 -20.19 -4.97 12.42
N SER A 310 -20.61 -3.71 12.20
CA SER A 310 -21.88 -3.39 11.56
C SER A 310 -21.97 -3.98 10.15
N GLU A 311 -23.16 -4.02 9.56
CA GLU A 311 -23.26 -4.23 8.12
C GLU A 311 -22.37 -3.21 7.40
N LEU A 312 -21.67 -3.67 6.36
CA LEU A 312 -20.86 -2.81 5.49
C LEU A 312 -21.79 -2.09 4.52
N ASN A 313 -21.83 -0.78 4.60
CA ASN A 313 -22.73 0.04 3.81
C ASN A 313 -21.97 0.92 2.82
N TRP A 314 -22.49 1.00 1.60
CA TRP A 314 -21.98 1.88 0.57
C TRP A 314 -22.65 3.25 0.64
N PHE A 315 -21.85 4.31 0.47
CA PHE A 315 -22.32 5.69 0.40
C PHE A 315 -21.79 6.36 -0.86
N GLU A 316 -22.60 7.24 -1.45
CA GLU A 316 -22.21 8.01 -2.63
C GLU A 316 -21.33 9.21 -2.23
N GLY A 317 -20.49 9.66 -3.18
CA GLY A 317 -19.66 10.85 -2.99
C GLY A 317 -18.21 10.54 -2.60
N LYS A 318 -17.56 11.56 -2.05
CA LYS A 318 -16.14 11.48 -1.65
C LYS A 318 -16.00 10.79 -0.28
N VAL A 319 -15.06 9.87 -0.17
CA VAL A 319 -14.71 9.26 1.12
C VAL A 319 -14.32 10.34 2.14
N PRO A 320 -14.82 10.28 3.38
CA PRO A 320 -14.45 11.19 4.45
C PRO A 320 -12.94 11.14 4.75
N ALA A 321 -12.36 12.27 5.10
CA ALA A 321 -10.99 12.31 5.61
C ALA A 321 -10.92 11.66 6.99
N PHE A 322 -9.82 10.99 7.32
CA PHE A 322 -9.64 10.36 8.64
C PHE A 322 -9.75 11.37 9.80
N SER A 323 -9.33 12.61 9.60
CA SER A 323 -9.49 13.69 10.59
C SER A 323 -10.95 14.03 10.93
N ALA A 324 -11.90 13.70 10.07
CA ALA A 324 -13.33 13.91 10.31
C ALA A 324 -13.99 12.75 11.09
N LEU A 325 -13.27 11.65 11.32
CA LEU A 325 -13.86 10.46 11.94
C LEU A 325 -13.97 10.54 13.46
N MET A 326 -13.16 11.35 14.13
CA MET A 326 -13.20 11.43 15.59
C MET A 326 -14.57 11.92 16.10
N PRO A 327 -15.10 13.10 15.68
CA PRO A 327 -16.41 13.53 16.10
C PRO A 327 -17.55 12.60 15.65
N PHE A 328 -17.42 12.00 14.47
CA PHE A 328 -18.37 11.02 13.96
C PHE A 328 -18.42 9.73 14.84
N THR A 329 -17.28 9.21 15.27
CA THR A 329 -17.22 8.02 16.15
C THR A 329 -17.73 8.32 17.55
N GLU A 330 -17.56 9.52 18.07
CA GLU A 330 -18.14 9.98 19.33
C GLU A 330 -19.67 10.02 19.25
N GLU A 331 -20.23 10.60 18.20
CA GLU A 331 -21.65 10.65 17.95
C GLU A 331 -22.28 9.25 17.84
N LEU A 332 -21.65 8.35 17.06
CA LEU A 332 -22.04 6.94 16.97
C LEU A 332 -21.99 6.23 18.33
N SER A 333 -20.94 6.48 19.11
CA SER A 333 -20.76 5.84 20.43
C SER A 333 -21.86 6.25 21.40
N LEU A 334 -22.25 7.51 21.39
CA LEU A 334 -23.38 8.01 22.19
C LEU A 334 -24.71 7.40 21.74
N ALA A 335 -25.01 7.42 20.47
CA ALA A 335 -26.28 6.90 19.93
C ALA A 335 -26.45 5.40 20.14
N LEU A 336 -25.37 4.62 20.00
CA LEU A 336 -25.35 3.17 20.16
C LEU A 336 -25.09 2.71 21.60
N SER A 337 -24.82 3.65 22.53
CA SER A 337 -24.49 3.38 23.94
C SER A 337 -23.36 2.34 24.10
N ARG A 338 -22.32 2.44 23.26
CA ARG A 338 -21.11 1.62 23.30
C ARG A 338 -19.97 2.29 22.53
N PRO A 339 -18.70 2.05 22.88
CA PRO A 339 -17.57 2.54 22.09
C PRO A 339 -17.67 2.03 20.65
N CYS A 340 -17.53 2.93 19.69
CA CYS A 340 -17.54 2.66 18.27
C CYS A 340 -16.29 3.22 17.59
N PHE A 341 -15.87 2.52 16.55
CA PHE A 341 -14.77 2.94 15.67
C PHE A 341 -15.22 2.77 14.23
N ALA A 342 -14.99 3.76 13.39
CA ALA A 342 -15.43 3.76 12.00
C ALA A 342 -14.23 3.69 11.06
N TYR A 343 -14.37 2.96 9.96
CA TYR A 343 -13.37 2.87 8.92
C TYR A 343 -14.00 3.03 7.53
N PRO A 344 -13.79 4.16 6.85
CA PRO A 344 -14.24 4.39 5.50
C PRO A 344 -13.20 3.91 4.49
N ILE A 345 -13.64 3.28 3.41
CA ILE A 345 -12.79 2.83 2.31
C ILE A 345 -13.34 3.34 0.98
N ARG A 346 -12.56 4.12 0.23
CA ARG A 346 -12.89 4.46 -1.16
C ARG A 346 -13.10 3.18 -1.97
N ASP A 347 -14.06 3.16 -2.90
CA ASP A 347 -14.25 2.01 -3.78
C ASP A 347 -13.01 1.78 -4.67
N LYS A 348 -12.12 0.91 -4.21
CA LYS A 348 -10.88 0.56 -4.90
C LYS A 348 -11.09 -0.44 -6.04
N ARG A 349 -12.29 -1.03 -6.17
CA ARG A 349 -12.65 -1.94 -7.27
C ARG A 349 -12.68 -1.20 -8.59
N LYS A 350 -13.18 0.03 -8.58
CA LYS A 350 -13.29 0.89 -9.74
C LYS A 350 -12.05 1.77 -9.87
N ARG A 351 -11.58 1.93 -11.08
CA ARG A 351 -10.50 2.86 -11.43
C ARG A 351 -10.72 3.34 -12.86
N ARG A 352 -10.83 4.63 -13.06
CA ARG A 352 -10.77 5.25 -14.37
C ARG A 352 -9.32 5.43 -14.78
N ILE A 353 -9.01 5.12 -16.01
CA ILE A 353 -7.68 5.23 -16.61
C ILE A 353 -7.79 6.00 -17.91
N GLN A 354 -6.90 7.00 -18.09
CA GLN A 354 -6.66 7.63 -19.38
C GLN A 354 -5.34 7.11 -19.93
N LEU A 355 -5.45 6.31 -20.98
CA LEU A 355 -4.31 5.68 -21.61
C LEU A 355 -3.88 6.49 -22.83
N GLN A 356 -2.65 6.99 -22.83
CA GLN A 356 -2.06 7.63 -23.99
C GLN A 356 -1.37 6.56 -24.86
N LEU A 357 -1.79 6.45 -26.11
CA LEU A 357 -1.23 5.51 -27.09
C LEU A 357 -0.14 6.16 -27.95
N SER A 358 0.70 5.35 -28.57
CA SER A 358 1.76 5.80 -29.47
C SER A 358 1.20 6.50 -30.72
N SER A 359 -0.01 6.16 -31.16
CA SER A 359 -0.77 6.90 -32.17
C SER A 359 -1.17 8.33 -31.75
N LYS A 360 -0.92 8.73 -30.49
CA LYS A 360 -1.41 9.96 -29.83
C LYS A 360 -2.91 9.94 -29.47
N GLU A 361 -3.59 8.84 -29.70
CA GLU A 361 -4.95 8.62 -29.21
C GLU A 361 -4.96 8.50 -27.68
N ILE A 362 -6.03 9.03 -27.06
CA ILE A 362 -6.30 8.85 -25.62
C ILE A 362 -7.51 7.94 -25.48
N VAL A 363 -7.30 6.77 -24.89
CA VAL A 363 -8.35 5.79 -24.62
C VAL A 363 -8.74 5.86 -23.14
N ASN A 364 -10.03 6.00 -22.87
CA ASN A 364 -10.57 5.95 -21.51
C ASN A 364 -11.04 4.54 -21.18
N LEU A 365 -10.52 3.95 -20.11
CA LEU A 365 -10.86 2.62 -19.64
C LEU A 365 -11.34 2.66 -18.19
N GLY A 366 -12.16 1.67 -17.81
CA GLY A 366 -12.68 1.55 -16.45
C GLY A 366 -13.70 2.63 -16.09
N GLU A 367 -13.97 2.75 -14.79
CA GLU A 367 -14.98 3.64 -14.24
C GLU A 367 -14.43 4.47 -13.08
N GLU A 368 -14.90 5.70 -12.95
CA GLU A 368 -14.60 6.55 -11.78
C GLU A 368 -15.28 5.98 -10.53
N PRO A 369 -14.54 5.79 -9.42
CA PRO A 369 -15.15 5.41 -8.15
C PRO A 369 -15.99 6.58 -7.59
N ARG A 370 -17.30 6.37 -7.50
CA ARG A 370 -18.26 7.37 -6.99
C ARG A 370 -18.80 7.04 -5.60
N GLN A 371 -18.34 5.94 -5.03
CA GLN A 371 -18.83 5.40 -3.77
C GLN A 371 -17.66 5.09 -2.83
N TRP A 372 -18.01 4.98 -1.56
CA TRP A 372 -17.12 4.51 -0.50
C TRP A 372 -17.86 3.58 0.44
N LEU A 373 -17.15 2.67 1.05
CA LEU A 373 -17.65 1.66 1.98
C LEU A 373 -17.39 2.14 3.41
N LEU A 374 -18.36 1.95 4.30
CA LEU A 374 -18.20 2.17 5.74
C LEU A 374 -18.51 0.88 6.49
N GLY A 375 -17.66 0.57 7.47
CA GLY A 375 -17.95 -0.36 8.54
C GLY A 375 -17.65 0.29 9.88
N VAL A 376 -18.44 -0.08 10.89
CA VAL A 376 -18.29 0.38 12.27
C VAL A 376 -18.04 -0.82 13.16
N GLY A 377 -16.94 -0.81 13.91
CA GLY A 377 -16.59 -1.87 14.86
C GLY A 377 -16.75 -1.43 16.30
N SER A 378 -16.93 -2.39 17.20
CA SER A 378 -17.00 -2.14 18.64
C SER A 378 -16.22 -3.18 19.43
N PRO A 379 -15.44 -2.78 20.46
CA PRO A 379 -14.76 -3.71 21.36
C PRO A 379 -15.72 -4.48 22.27
N VAL A 380 -16.96 -4.01 22.41
CA VAL A 380 -18.00 -4.66 23.21
C VAL A 380 -18.53 -5.87 22.46
N LYS A 381 -18.49 -7.05 23.10
CA LYS A 381 -19.03 -8.31 22.57
C LYS A 381 -20.56 -8.28 22.53
N ARG A 382 -21.10 -7.54 21.61
CA ARG A 382 -22.54 -7.43 21.35
C ARG A 382 -22.75 -7.20 19.86
N PRO A 383 -23.30 -8.18 19.12
CA PRO A 383 -23.57 -8.02 17.70
C PRO A 383 -24.38 -6.76 17.39
N PHE A 384 -24.14 -6.17 16.23
CA PHE A 384 -24.94 -5.06 15.74
C PHE A 384 -26.32 -5.59 15.32
N THR A 385 -27.37 -5.05 15.93
CA THR A 385 -28.76 -5.37 15.57
C THR A 385 -29.16 -4.63 14.29
N ALA A 386 -30.28 -5.03 13.67
CA ALA A 386 -30.85 -4.28 12.55
C ALA A 386 -31.20 -2.83 12.91
N ARG A 387 -31.53 -2.55 14.19
CA ARG A 387 -31.72 -1.18 14.69
C ARG A 387 -30.38 -0.42 14.73
N ASP A 388 -29.32 -1.06 15.26
CA ASP A 388 -27.98 -0.44 15.32
C ASP A 388 -27.49 -0.10 13.92
N ASN A 389 -27.67 -1.01 12.93
CA ASN A 389 -27.28 -0.78 11.55
C ASN A 389 -28.05 0.39 10.90
N ARG A 390 -29.35 0.51 11.15
CA ARG A 390 -30.11 1.68 10.71
C ARG A 390 -29.58 2.98 11.32
N THR A 391 -29.30 2.99 12.62
CA THR A 391 -28.72 4.16 13.31
C THR A 391 -27.37 4.55 12.71
N VAL A 392 -26.49 3.58 12.38
CA VAL A 392 -25.23 3.84 11.68
C VAL A 392 -25.47 4.54 10.33
N ILE A 393 -26.43 4.05 9.54
CA ILE A 393 -26.76 4.64 8.24
C ILE A 393 -27.30 6.06 8.40
N GLU A 394 -28.24 6.29 9.32
CA GLU A 394 -28.86 7.59 9.55
C GLU A 394 -27.82 8.62 9.97
N ILE A 395 -27.03 8.34 11.00
CA ILE A 395 -25.97 9.24 11.47
C ILE A 395 -24.94 9.49 10.36
N THR A 396 -24.53 8.47 9.60
CA THR A 396 -23.58 8.66 8.50
C THR A 396 -24.11 9.63 7.44
N ARG A 397 -25.38 9.49 7.08
CA ARG A 397 -26.02 10.36 6.10
C ARG A 397 -26.09 11.80 6.57
N GLU A 398 -26.48 12.02 7.83
CA GLU A 398 -26.60 13.35 8.42
C GLU A 398 -25.23 14.01 8.64
N HIS A 399 -24.27 13.27 9.21
CA HIS A 399 -22.95 13.80 9.54
C HIS A 399 -22.12 14.22 8.32
N PHE A 400 -22.17 13.41 7.25
CA PHE A 400 -21.36 13.63 6.03
C PHE A 400 -22.17 14.19 4.85
N ASP A 401 -23.47 14.44 5.00
CA ASP A 401 -24.38 14.88 3.93
C ASP A 401 -24.30 13.98 2.69
N VAL A 402 -24.47 12.67 2.88
CA VAL A 402 -24.32 11.65 1.83
C VAL A 402 -25.57 10.81 1.65
N GLN A 403 -25.70 10.18 0.47
CA GLN A 403 -26.75 9.22 0.19
C GLN A 403 -26.23 7.78 0.30
N VAL A 404 -27.14 6.87 0.63
CA VAL A 404 -26.83 5.43 0.60
C VAL A 404 -26.62 5.01 -0.85
N GLY A 405 -25.47 4.43 -1.12
CA GLY A 405 -25.14 3.89 -2.44
C GLY A 405 -25.75 2.50 -2.66
N HIS A 406 -25.90 2.14 -3.91
CA HIS A 406 -26.34 0.80 -4.30
C HIS A 406 -25.12 -0.04 -4.71
N SER A 407 -24.90 -1.17 -4.01
CA SER A 407 -23.96 -2.19 -4.45
C SER A 407 -24.73 -3.45 -4.82
N SER A 408 -24.44 -4.00 -5.99
CA SER A 408 -24.97 -5.32 -6.40
C SER A 408 -24.26 -6.50 -5.70
N GLU A 409 -23.15 -6.22 -4.98
CA GLU A 409 -22.34 -7.23 -4.29
C GLU A 409 -22.50 -7.11 -2.79
N HIS A 410 -23.05 -8.14 -2.16
CA HIS A 410 -23.07 -8.30 -0.71
C HIS A 410 -21.86 -9.12 -0.25
N ALA A 411 -21.29 -8.80 0.93
CA ALA A 411 -20.16 -9.50 1.52
C ALA A 411 -20.36 -11.03 1.56
N ASN A 412 -21.60 -11.50 1.70
CA ASN A 412 -21.93 -12.92 1.76
C ASN A 412 -21.93 -13.64 0.41
N SER A 413 -21.90 -12.94 -0.72
CA SER A 413 -21.95 -13.56 -2.07
C SER A 413 -20.56 -13.92 -2.62
N LEU A 414 -19.48 -13.44 -2.00
CA LEU A 414 -18.11 -13.68 -2.48
C LEU A 414 -17.53 -15.03 -2.05
N PHE A 415 -18.15 -15.69 -1.09
CA PHE A 415 -17.68 -16.96 -0.50
C PHE A 415 -18.71 -18.09 -0.62
N ALA A 416 -19.76 -17.91 -1.43
CA ALA A 416 -20.76 -18.92 -1.73
C ALA A 416 -20.34 -19.83 -2.88
#